data_c1e36157e500669dd25507c6ff0fa957
#
_entry.id   c1e36157e500669dd25507c6ff0fa957
#
_cell.length_a   1.000
_cell.length_b   1.000
_cell.length_c   1.000
_cell.angle_alpha   90.00
_cell.angle_beta   90.00
_cell.angle_gamma   90.00
#
_symmetry.space_group_name_H-M   'P 1'
#
loop_
_entity.id
_entity.type
_entity.pdbx_description
1 polymer ?
#
loop_
_entity_poly.entity_id
_entity_poly.type
_entity_poly.pdbx_seq_one_letter_code
_entity_poly.pdbx_strand_id
1 'polypeptide(L)'
;FWPIWKDVLQRYHPEPIDVVFSSEPYGQRLAAEAGARFVPVDEARTAFPVSGRAIRENPYAYWRFLPGPVRPYYLKRVTLFGAESTGKTTLSAQLARHFDTVVAPEYGRFHTEAFGADASSPEDMRQIVMGHLAGVAAASLRANRVLIEDTDPVLTAVWSDTLRPPTWPRGPRRCRRR
;
A
#
# COMPACT_ATOMS: atom_id res chain seq x y z
N PHE A 1 33.56 2.42 0.67
CA PHE A 1 32.27 2.46 -0.04
C PHE A 1 32.18 1.33 -1.09
N TRP A 2 33.05 1.32 -2.12
CA TRP A 2 32.99 0.34 -3.21
C TRP A 2 33.17 -1.13 -2.80
N PRO A 3 34.09 -1.49 -1.87
CA PRO A 3 34.18 -2.88 -1.40
C PRO A 3 32.88 -3.40 -0.78
N ILE A 4 32.17 -2.53 -0.03
CA ILE A 4 30.85 -2.88 0.54
C ILE A 4 29.82 -3.17 -0.56
N TRP A 5 29.80 -2.34 -1.60
CA TRP A 5 28.90 -2.56 -2.75
C TRP A 5 29.20 -3.84 -3.50
N LYS A 6 30.48 -4.15 -3.68
CA LYS A 6 30.92 -5.39 -4.32
C LYS A 6 30.46 -6.61 -3.51
N ASP A 7 30.65 -6.58 -2.20
CA ASP A 7 30.20 -7.64 -1.29
C ASP A 7 28.67 -7.81 -1.34
N VAL A 8 27.92 -6.71 -1.33
CA VAL A 8 26.45 -6.72 -1.44
C VAL A 8 26.02 -7.33 -2.77
N LEU A 9 26.62 -6.90 -3.88
CA LEU A 9 26.30 -7.45 -5.20
C LEU A 9 26.55 -8.96 -5.24
N GLN A 10 27.74 -9.42 -4.81
CA GLN A 10 28.09 -10.84 -4.80
C GLN A 10 27.17 -11.68 -3.91
N ARG A 11 26.73 -11.11 -2.79
CA ARG A 11 25.86 -11.80 -1.82
C ARG A 11 24.43 -11.96 -2.31
N TYR A 12 23.86 -10.91 -2.93
CA TYR A 12 22.46 -10.89 -3.33
C TYR A 12 22.21 -11.19 -4.81
N HIS A 13 23.29 -11.12 -5.61
CA HIS A 13 23.27 -11.45 -7.04
C HIS A 13 24.53 -12.26 -7.37
N PRO A 14 24.57 -13.56 -7.02
CA PRO A 14 25.75 -14.41 -7.22
C PRO A 14 26.03 -14.71 -8.68
N GLU A 15 25.05 -14.51 -9.56
CA GLU A 15 25.19 -14.70 -10.99
C GLU A 15 25.98 -13.56 -11.63
N PRO A 16 26.73 -13.81 -12.73
CA PRO A 16 27.44 -12.76 -13.45
C PRO A 16 26.49 -11.66 -13.94
N ILE A 17 26.90 -10.41 -13.80
CA ILE A 17 26.16 -9.26 -14.31
C ILE A 17 26.78 -8.84 -15.64
N ASP A 18 26.04 -8.92 -16.73
CA ASP A 18 26.53 -8.56 -18.07
C ASP A 18 26.50 -7.05 -18.31
N VAL A 19 25.45 -6.36 -17.81
CA VAL A 19 25.22 -4.95 -18.12
C VAL A 19 24.69 -4.21 -16.90
N VAL A 20 25.24 -3.01 -16.67
CA VAL A 20 24.73 -2.05 -15.67
C VAL A 20 24.17 -0.84 -16.41
N PHE A 21 22.89 -0.57 -16.18
CA PHE A 21 22.21 0.64 -16.67
C PHE A 21 22.15 1.68 -15.53
N SER A 22 22.55 2.93 -15.80
CA SER A 22 22.44 4.00 -14.82
C SER A 22 22.34 5.37 -15.50
N SER A 23 21.54 6.25 -14.89
CA SER A 23 21.50 7.68 -15.23
C SER A 23 22.51 8.50 -14.41
N GLU A 24 23.29 7.87 -13.54
CA GLU A 24 24.22 8.55 -12.64
C GLU A 24 25.68 8.22 -12.99
N PRO A 25 26.61 9.16 -12.85
CA PRO A 25 28.03 8.93 -13.21
C PRO A 25 28.69 7.76 -12.48
N TYR A 26 28.22 7.44 -11.26
CA TYR A 26 28.76 6.32 -10.51
C TYR A 26 28.48 4.95 -11.14
N GLY A 27 27.53 4.87 -12.07
CA GLY A 27 27.17 3.64 -12.78
C GLY A 27 28.36 3.03 -13.53
N GLN A 28 29.24 3.85 -14.09
CA GLN A 28 30.48 3.38 -14.74
C GLN A 28 31.38 2.65 -13.75
N ARG A 29 31.57 3.21 -12.55
CA ARG A 29 32.39 2.57 -11.53
C ARG A 29 31.73 1.29 -11.00
N LEU A 30 30.40 1.32 -10.79
CA LEU A 30 29.66 0.14 -10.38
C LEU A 30 29.79 -1.02 -11.37
N ALA A 31 29.69 -0.71 -12.67
CA ALA A 31 29.89 -1.71 -13.72
C ALA A 31 31.31 -2.31 -13.70
N ALA A 32 32.33 -1.47 -13.52
CA ALA A 32 33.70 -1.94 -13.38
C ALA A 32 33.91 -2.86 -12.18
N GLU A 33 33.32 -2.56 -11.03
CA GLU A 33 33.39 -3.43 -9.84
C GLU A 33 32.62 -4.76 -10.00
N ALA A 34 31.55 -4.74 -10.82
CA ALA A 34 30.77 -5.93 -11.15
C ALA A 34 31.35 -6.76 -12.33
N GLY A 35 32.38 -6.25 -13.02
CA GLY A 35 32.87 -6.87 -14.26
C GLY A 35 31.92 -6.76 -15.45
N ALA A 36 31.01 -5.79 -15.42
CA ALA A 36 29.92 -5.63 -16.37
C ALA A 36 30.15 -4.48 -17.36
N ARG A 37 29.43 -4.47 -18.47
CA ARG A 37 29.38 -3.35 -19.40
C ARG A 37 28.48 -2.23 -18.84
N PHE A 38 28.96 -0.99 -18.87
CA PHE A 38 28.15 0.18 -18.53
C PHE A 38 27.34 0.68 -19.73
N VAL A 39 26.07 0.98 -19.53
CA VAL A 39 25.20 1.64 -20.49
C VAL A 39 24.54 2.85 -19.81
N PRO A 40 24.91 4.07 -20.20
CA PRO A 40 24.27 5.27 -19.67
C PRO A 40 22.83 5.37 -20.17
N VAL A 41 21.91 5.79 -19.30
CA VAL A 41 20.48 5.94 -19.61
C VAL A 41 20.02 7.32 -19.16
N ASP A 42 19.65 8.17 -20.13
CA ASP A 42 19.06 9.49 -19.88
C ASP A 42 19.81 10.33 -18.80
N GLU A 43 21.14 10.39 -18.90
CA GLU A 43 21.99 11.14 -17.95
C GLU A 43 21.56 12.62 -17.85
N ALA A 44 21.17 13.21 -18.96
CA ALA A 44 20.67 14.60 -19.03
C ALA A 44 19.22 14.73 -18.49
N ARG A 45 18.56 13.63 -18.15
CA ARG A 45 17.16 13.60 -17.67
C ARG A 45 16.18 14.32 -18.60
N THR A 46 16.36 14.17 -19.90
CA THR A 46 15.49 14.81 -20.90
C THR A 46 14.19 14.05 -21.11
N ALA A 47 14.22 12.72 -21.04
CA ALA A 47 13.04 11.87 -21.15
C ALA A 47 12.30 11.76 -19.82
N PHE A 48 13.04 11.59 -18.72
CA PHE A 48 12.51 11.48 -17.35
C PHE A 48 13.12 12.55 -16.44
N PRO A 49 12.57 13.80 -16.45
CA PRO A 49 13.13 14.92 -15.71
C PRO A 49 12.89 14.82 -14.20
N VAL A 50 13.30 13.71 -13.60
CA VAL A 50 13.12 13.40 -12.18
C VAL A 50 14.26 12.52 -11.67
N SER A 51 14.58 12.65 -10.39
CA SER A 51 15.52 11.76 -9.70
C SER A 51 14.82 10.98 -8.59
N GLY A 52 15.39 9.84 -8.19
CA GLY A 52 14.90 9.11 -7.05
C GLY A 52 14.94 9.95 -5.75
N ARG A 53 15.89 10.87 -5.62
CA ARG A 53 15.95 11.82 -4.51
C ARG A 53 14.75 12.77 -4.54
N ALA A 54 14.48 13.42 -5.68
CA ALA A 54 13.35 14.33 -5.84
C ALA A 54 12.01 13.66 -5.54
N ILE A 55 11.83 12.41 -6.00
CA ILE A 55 10.64 11.61 -5.70
C ILE A 55 10.51 11.39 -4.19
N ARG A 56 11.58 11.00 -3.49
CA ARG A 56 11.52 10.77 -2.04
C ARG A 56 11.25 12.05 -1.25
N GLU A 57 11.75 13.19 -1.70
CA GLU A 57 11.52 14.49 -1.08
C GLU A 57 10.08 14.97 -1.29
N ASN A 58 9.53 14.78 -2.50
CA ASN A 58 8.14 15.18 -2.79
C ASN A 58 7.47 14.22 -3.80
N PRO A 59 6.99 13.05 -3.37
CA PRO A 59 6.38 12.07 -4.25
C PRO A 59 5.11 12.58 -4.93
N TYR A 60 4.41 13.52 -4.30
CA TYR A 60 3.14 14.05 -4.84
C TYR A 60 3.34 15.00 -6.02
N ALA A 61 4.42 15.77 -6.02
CA ALA A 61 4.80 16.61 -7.17
C ALA A 61 5.20 15.74 -8.38
N TYR A 62 5.84 14.62 -8.11
CA TYR A 62 6.36 13.70 -9.14
C TYR A 62 5.50 12.45 -9.33
N TRP A 63 4.24 12.46 -8.92
CA TRP A 63 3.35 11.31 -8.92
C TRP A 63 3.26 10.57 -10.25
N ARG A 64 3.26 11.32 -11.36
CA ARG A 64 3.20 10.75 -12.71
C ARG A 64 4.38 9.85 -13.07
N PHE A 65 5.53 10.06 -12.43
CA PHE A 65 6.76 9.28 -12.64
C PHE A 65 6.86 8.06 -11.72
N LEU A 66 5.95 7.91 -10.75
CA LEU A 66 5.92 6.74 -9.90
C LEU A 66 5.33 5.55 -10.66
N PRO A 67 6.05 4.43 -10.78
CA PRO A 67 5.47 3.19 -11.30
C PRO A 67 4.27 2.76 -10.48
N GLY A 68 3.25 2.16 -11.13
CA GLY A 68 2.03 1.69 -10.48
C GLY A 68 2.28 0.89 -9.19
N PRO A 69 3.15 -0.12 -9.20
CA PRO A 69 3.45 -0.93 -8.00
C PRO A 69 4.08 -0.15 -6.83
N VAL A 70 4.68 1.02 -7.10
CA VAL A 70 5.33 1.85 -6.05
C VAL A 70 4.35 2.85 -5.44
N ARG A 71 3.32 3.26 -6.17
CA ARG A 71 2.33 4.24 -5.72
C ARG A 71 1.68 3.92 -4.37
N PRO A 72 1.30 2.65 -4.07
CA PRO A 72 0.71 2.30 -2.77
C PRO A 72 1.56 2.69 -1.56
N TYR A 73 2.88 2.70 -1.70
CA TYR A 73 3.80 3.11 -0.62
C TYR A 73 3.65 4.58 -0.24
N TYR A 74 3.30 5.44 -1.19
CA TYR A 74 3.18 6.89 -0.98
C TYR A 74 1.74 7.37 -0.82
N LEU A 75 0.74 6.49 -0.87
CA LEU A 75 -0.65 6.87 -0.70
C LEU A 75 -0.92 7.45 0.69
N LYS A 76 -1.67 8.54 0.73
CA LYS A 76 -2.36 8.96 1.95
C LYS A 76 -3.66 8.19 2.06
N ARG A 77 -3.86 7.53 3.20
CA ARG A 77 -5.10 6.80 3.49
C ARG A 77 -6.02 7.69 4.32
N VAL A 78 -7.25 7.81 3.89
CA VAL A 78 -8.31 8.55 4.58
C VAL A 78 -9.46 7.60 4.85
N THR A 79 -9.61 7.22 6.11
CA THR A 79 -10.67 6.31 6.55
C THR A 79 -11.85 7.09 7.11
N LEU A 80 -13.04 6.78 6.63
CA LEU A 80 -14.29 7.33 7.17
C LEU A 80 -14.78 6.43 8.30
N PHE A 81 -14.85 6.98 9.48
CA PHE A 81 -15.19 6.28 10.70
C PHE A 81 -16.46 6.87 11.34
N GLY A 82 -17.35 6.02 11.86
CA GLY A 82 -18.58 6.48 12.54
C GLY A 82 -19.68 5.45 12.56
N ALA A 83 -20.77 5.76 13.24
CA ALA A 83 -21.93 4.89 13.39
C ALA A 83 -22.60 4.56 12.04
N GLU A 84 -23.45 3.53 12.03
CA GLU A 84 -24.25 3.20 10.85
C GLU A 84 -25.15 4.36 10.42
N SER A 85 -25.49 4.39 9.15
CA SER A 85 -26.41 5.37 8.54
C SER A 85 -26.02 6.84 8.68
N THR A 86 -24.75 7.15 9.01
CA THR A 86 -24.24 8.52 9.11
C THR A 86 -23.73 9.12 7.79
N GLY A 87 -23.92 8.43 6.67
CA GLY A 87 -23.55 8.91 5.33
C GLY A 87 -22.11 8.67 4.91
N LYS A 88 -21.36 7.80 5.61
CA LYS A 88 -19.96 7.46 5.28
C LYS A 88 -19.77 7.06 3.81
N THR A 89 -20.57 6.13 3.32
CA THR A 89 -20.51 5.65 1.92
C THR A 89 -20.77 6.76 0.91
N THR A 90 -21.73 7.66 1.20
CA THR A 90 -22.01 8.82 0.35
C THR A 90 -20.83 9.78 0.35
N LEU A 91 -20.27 10.07 1.50
CA LEU A 91 -19.12 10.96 1.64
C LEU A 91 -17.86 10.35 0.99
N SER A 92 -17.61 9.04 1.16
CA SER A 92 -16.47 8.35 0.53
C SER A 92 -16.52 8.50 -1.00
N ALA A 93 -17.70 8.30 -1.60
CA ALA A 93 -17.89 8.47 -3.04
C ALA A 93 -17.69 9.92 -3.50
N GLN A 94 -18.12 10.90 -2.70
CA GLN A 94 -17.91 12.33 -3.00
C GLN A 94 -16.43 12.71 -2.92
N LEU A 95 -15.73 12.26 -1.87
CA LEU A 95 -14.30 12.50 -1.71
C LEU A 95 -13.49 11.84 -2.82
N ALA A 96 -13.82 10.60 -3.19
CA ALA A 96 -13.14 9.92 -4.29
C ALA A 96 -13.28 10.69 -5.62
N ARG A 97 -14.45 11.22 -5.91
CA ARG A 97 -14.66 12.07 -7.09
C ARG A 97 -13.89 13.39 -6.99
N HIS A 98 -13.89 14.03 -5.82
CA HIS A 98 -13.18 15.29 -5.61
C HIS A 98 -11.67 15.17 -5.78
N PHE A 99 -11.09 14.07 -5.29
CA PHE A 99 -9.64 13.82 -5.38
C PHE A 99 -9.23 13.01 -6.61
N ASP A 100 -10.14 12.73 -7.53
CA ASP A 100 -9.92 11.90 -8.72
C ASP A 100 -9.23 10.57 -8.34
N THR A 101 -9.85 9.85 -7.42
CA THR A 101 -9.32 8.59 -6.87
C THR A 101 -10.41 7.54 -6.69
N VAL A 102 -10.09 6.45 -6.01
CA VAL A 102 -10.99 5.33 -5.78
C VAL A 102 -11.35 5.17 -4.30
N VAL A 103 -12.45 4.47 -4.05
CA VAL A 103 -12.86 4.03 -2.73
C VAL A 103 -12.48 2.56 -2.54
N ALA A 104 -11.97 2.20 -1.36
CA ALA A 104 -12.02 0.85 -0.83
C ALA A 104 -13.34 0.70 -0.08
N PRO A 105 -14.32 -0.05 -0.61
CA PRO A 105 -15.65 -0.13 -0.04
C PRO A 105 -15.65 -0.99 1.24
N GLU A 106 -16.69 -0.81 2.05
CA GLU A 106 -16.96 -1.63 3.22
C GLU A 106 -17.21 -3.10 2.82
N TYR A 107 -16.30 -3.99 3.15
CA TYR A 107 -16.44 -5.42 2.82
C TYR A 107 -17.52 -6.11 3.66
N GLY A 108 -17.79 -5.63 4.87
CA GLY A 108 -18.83 -6.17 5.74
C GLY A 108 -20.20 -6.20 5.08
N ARG A 109 -20.55 -5.13 4.36
CA ARG A 109 -21.81 -5.06 3.60
C ARG A 109 -21.86 -6.14 2.52
N PHE A 110 -20.82 -6.27 1.72
CA PHE A 110 -20.75 -7.32 0.69
C PHE A 110 -20.87 -8.73 1.31
N HIS A 111 -20.19 -8.97 2.42
CA HIS A 111 -20.24 -10.25 3.13
C HIS A 111 -21.67 -10.56 3.61
N THR A 112 -22.34 -9.57 4.23
CA THR A 112 -23.72 -9.72 4.72
C THR A 112 -24.72 -9.95 3.59
N GLU A 113 -24.56 -9.28 2.47
CA GLU A 113 -25.39 -9.49 1.27
C GLU A 113 -25.19 -10.88 0.66
N ALA A 114 -23.96 -11.39 0.67
CA ALA A 114 -23.63 -12.68 0.09
C ALA A 114 -23.99 -13.88 0.99
N PHE A 115 -23.84 -13.75 2.31
CA PHE A 115 -23.95 -14.87 3.26
C PHE A 115 -25.09 -14.71 4.27
N GLY A 116 -25.82 -13.61 4.25
CA GLY A 116 -26.95 -13.31 5.13
C GLY A 116 -26.58 -12.46 6.34
N ALA A 117 -27.60 -11.81 6.93
CA ALA A 117 -27.42 -10.89 8.05
C ALA A 117 -27.00 -11.56 9.37
N ASP A 118 -27.19 -12.88 9.49
CA ASP A 118 -26.82 -13.67 10.67
C ASP A 118 -25.34 -14.08 10.67
N ALA A 119 -24.57 -13.69 9.63
CA ALA A 119 -23.15 -13.95 9.51
C ALA A 119 -22.33 -13.07 10.48
N SER A 120 -22.41 -13.42 11.78
CA SER A 120 -21.75 -12.68 12.88
C SER A 120 -20.82 -13.56 13.72
N SER A 121 -20.48 -14.77 13.23
CA SER A 121 -19.52 -15.64 13.90
C SER A 121 -18.10 -15.05 13.92
N PRO A 122 -17.21 -15.51 14.80
CA PRO A 122 -15.79 -15.13 14.78
C PRO A 122 -15.12 -15.31 13.43
N GLU A 123 -15.51 -16.37 12.71
CA GLU A 123 -14.99 -16.67 11.40
C GLU A 123 -15.48 -15.66 10.36
N ASP A 124 -16.76 -15.26 10.40
CA ASP A 124 -17.29 -14.20 9.54
C ASP A 124 -16.55 -12.89 9.76
N MET A 125 -16.32 -12.50 11.00
CA MET A 125 -15.56 -11.30 11.34
C MET A 125 -14.12 -11.36 10.81
N ARG A 126 -13.49 -12.55 10.88
CA ARG A 126 -12.16 -12.76 10.29
C ARG A 126 -12.20 -12.63 8.77
N GLN A 127 -13.18 -13.20 8.10
CA GLN A 127 -13.36 -13.10 6.65
C GLN A 127 -13.63 -11.66 6.21
N ILE A 128 -14.44 -10.92 6.95
CA ILE A 128 -14.69 -9.49 6.69
C ILE A 128 -13.39 -8.69 6.77
N VAL A 129 -12.57 -8.90 7.79
CA VAL A 129 -11.27 -8.22 7.91
C VAL A 129 -10.35 -8.58 6.75
N MET A 130 -10.23 -9.87 6.42
CA MET A 130 -9.35 -10.32 5.33
C MET A 130 -9.81 -9.81 3.97
N GLY A 131 -11.11 -9.84 3.72
CA GLY A 131 -11.70 -9.30 2.50
C GLY A 131 -11.52 -7.78 2.38
N HIS A 132 -11.68 -7.05 3.48
CA HIS A 132 -11.41 -5.61 3.54
C HIS A 132 -9.93 -5.30 3.21
N LEU A 133 -8.98 -6.00 3.83
CA LEU A 133 -7.55 -5.82 3.57
C LEU A 133 -7.19 -6.12 2.11
N ALA A 134 -7.76 -7.18 1.53
CA ALA A 134 -7.59 -7.51 0.12
C ALA A 134 -8.17 -6.41 -0.80
N GLY A 135 -9.36 -5.90 -0.47
CA GLY A 135 -10.00 -4.79 -1.16
C GLY A 135 -9.15 -3.50 -1.13
N VAL A 136 -8.61 -3.16 0.04
CA VAL A 136 -7.69 -2.02 0.22
C VAL A 136 -6.42 -2.21 -0.61
N ALA A 137 -5.82 -3.39 -0.61
CA ALA A 137 -4.63 -3.68 -1.41
C ALA A 137 -4.92 -3.50 -2.92
N ALA A 138 -6.03 -4.04 -3.41
CA ALA A 138 -6.45 -3.91 -4.81
C ALA A 138 -6.78 -2.45 -5.19
N ALA A 139 -7.47 -1.71 -4.33
CA ALA A 139 -7.78 -0.30 -4.53
C ALA A 139 -6.52 0.58 -4.53
N SER A 140 -5.54 0.27 -3.69
CA SER A 140 -4.27 0.99 -3.58
C SER A 140 -3.50 1.05 -4.91
N LEU A 141 -3.58 0.01 -5.73
CA LEU A 141 -2.91 -0.03 -7.05
C LEU A 141 -3.54 0.96 -8.05
N ARG A 142 -4.80 1.36 -7.84
CA ARG A 142 -5.57 2.24 -8.72
C ARG A 142 -5.73 3.66 -8.17
N ALA A 143 -5.42 3.85 -6.89
CA ALA A 143 -5.61 5.12 -6.20
C ALA A 143 -4.66 6.21 -6.72
N ASN A 144 -5.14 7.44 -6.73
CA ASN A 144 -4.40 8.64 -7.13
C ASN A 144 -4.07 9.48 -5.90
N ARG A 145 -2.84 9.38 -5.39
CA ARG A 145 -2.29 10.12 -4.23
C ARG A 145 -3.00 9.85 -2.89
N VAL A 146 -4.31 9.68 -2.90
CA VAL A 146 -5.14 9.44 -1.73
C VAL A 146 -5.98 8.20 -1.97
N LEU A 147 -6.11 7.32 -0.99
CA LEU A 147 -7.08 6.24 -0.96
C LEU A 147 -8.17 6.59 0.06
N ILE A 148 -9.42 6.55 -0.36
CA ILE A 148 -10.55 6.72 0.54
C ILE A 148 -11.03 5.33 0.96
N GLU A 149 -11.15 5.10 2.27
CA GLU A 149 -11.63 3.85 2.84
C GLU A 149 -12.99 4.08 3.51
N ASP A 150 -13.99 3.36 3.04
CA ASP A 150 -15.31 3.34 3.70
C ASP A 150 -15.23 2.32 4.84
N THR A 151 -14.88 2.82 6.02
CA THR A 151 -14.56 2.06 7.24
C THR A 151 -13.18 1.34 7.21
N ASP A 152 -12.85 0.64 8.30
CA ASP A 152 -11.60 -0.10 8.46
C ASP A 152 -11.76 -1.34 9.36
N PRO A 153 -10.71 -2.19 9.47
CA PRO A 153 -10.74 -3.37 10.34
C PRO A 153 -10.91 -3.06 11.84
N VAL A 154 -10.58 -1.84 12.28
CA VAL A 154 -10.77 -1.45 13.70
C VAL A 154 -12.26 -1.37 14.01
N LEU A 155 -13.06 -0.82 13.10
CA LEU A 155 -14.51 -0.79 13.25
C LEU A 155 -15.10 -2.21 13.27
N THR A 156 -14.62 -3.11 12.41
CA THR A 156 -15.01 -4.53 12.43
C THR A 156 -14.69 -5.18 13.78
N ALA A 157 -13.54 -4.85 14.39
CA ALA A 157 -13.20 -5.33 15.73
C ALA A 157 -14.15 -4.78 16.80
N VAL A 158 -14.55 -3.51 16.71
CA VAL A 158 -15.55 -2.90 17.61
C VAL A 158 -16.90 -3.60 17.47
N TRP A 159 -17.36 -3.85 16.25
CA TRP A 159 -18.57 -4.60 15.99
C TRP A 159 -18.49 -6.03 16.53
N SER A 160 -17.38 -6.73 16.30
CA SER A 160 -17.13 -8.06 16.85
C SER A 160 -17.25 -8.06 18.37
N ASP A 161 -16.72 -7.07 19.06
CA ASP A 161 -16.83 -6.97 20.53
C ASP A 161 -18.24 -6.61 21.01
N THR A 162 -18.98 -5.83 20.22
CA THR A 162 -20.35 -5.41 20.55
C THR A 162 -21.36 -6.52 20.32
N LEU A 163 -21.20 -7.28 19.23
CA LEU A 163 -22.10 -8.38 18.84
C LEU A 163 -21.76 -9.70 19.51
N ARG A 164 -20.72 -9.77 20.33
CA ARG A 164 -20.31 -11.00 21.02
C ARG A 164 -21.40 -11.55 21.92
N PRO A 165 -21.89 -12.76 21.67
CA PRO A 165 -22.70 -13.43 22.67
C PRO A 165 -21.85 -13.74 23.91
N PRO A 166 -22.46 -13.83 25.13
CA PRO A 166 -21.75 -14.07 26.39
C PRO A 166 -20.88 -15.36 26.40
N THR A 167 -21.16 -16.28 25.49
CA THR A 167 -20.49 -17.57 25.35
C THR A 167 -19.18 -17.53 24.54
N TRP A 168 -18.84 -16.41 23.89
CA TRP A 168 -17.60 -16.34 23.11
C TRP A 168 -16.37 -16.30 24.00
N PRO A 169 -15.34 -17.12 23.73
CA PRO A 169 -14.09 -17.05 24.48
C PRO A 169 -13.48 -15.65 24.31
N ARG A 170 -13.23 -15.00 25.43
CA ARG A 170 -12.48 -13.72 25.42
C ARG A 170 -11.03 -14.05 25.03
N GLY A 171 -10.59 -13.57 23.88
CA GLY A 171 -9.18 -13.63 23.52
C GLY A 171 -8.29 -12.96 24.57
N PRO A 172 -6.98 -13.25 24.60
CA PRO A 172 -6.08 -12.67 25.59
C PRO A 172 -6.15 -11.14 25.52
N ARG A 173 -6.44 -10.49 26.66
CA ARG A 173 -6.45 -9.04 26.76
C ARG A 173 -5.05 -8.54 26.37
N ARG A 174 -4.93 -7.86 25.25
CA ARG A 174 -3.67 -7.21 24.90
C ARG A 174 -3.30 -6.26 26.02
N CYS A 175 -2.13 -6.51 26.62
CA CYS A 175 -1.56 -5.68 27.65
C CYS A 175 -1.49 -4.24 27.13
N ARG A 176 -2.20 -3.31 27.77
CA ARG A 176 -2.03 -1.87 27.50
C ARG A 176 -0.61 -1.53 27.91
N ARG A 177 0.27 -1.30 26.95
CA ARG A 177 1.55 -0.66 27.25
C ARG A 177 1.22 0.77 27.71
N ARG A 178 1.63 1.07 28.94
CA ARG A 178 1.64 2.43 29.49
C ARG A 178 2.67 3.26 28.74
#